data_be32886edcee908bfe1559ccf9ca1bc3
#
_entry.id   be32886edcee908bfe1559ccf9ca1bc3
#
_cell.length_a   1.000
_cell.length_b   1.000
_cell.length_c   1.000
_cell.angle_alpha   90.00
_cell.angle_beta   90.00
_cell.angle_gamma   90.00
#
_symmetry.space_group_name_H-M   'P 1'
#
loop_
_entity.id
_entity.type
_entity.pdbx_description
1 polymer ?
#
loop_
_entity_poly.entity_id
_entity_poly.type
_entity_poly.pdbx_seq_one_letter_code
_entity_poly.pdbx_strand_id
1 'polypeptide(L)'
;MPVDKGGEELLGKNPRQIHDIGVSMAFVPEDRLGMGLVGSMGMADNMMLKTYRSGRGPLLDRKPPRQLAERVKEELDVLPPSINTPVRRLSGGNVQKVLVGREIAQNPSVLMTAYAVRGLDINTSYTIYNLLTAQKLKGVAVIYVGEDLDVLLELCDRILVLCGGQVSGIVDGRTTTKEEVGLLMTRFVKEAKEA
;
A
#
# COMPACT_ATOMS: atom_id res chain seq x y z
N MET A 1 5.51 -14.14 -8.83
CA MET A 1 4.74 -14.62 -10.01
C MET A 1 3.97 -13.42 -10.53
N PRO A 2 4.01 -13.11 -11.83
CA PRO A 2 3.09 -12.11 -12.36
C PRO A 2 1.67 -12.64 -12.15
N VAL A 3 0.75 -11.77 -11.71
CA VAL A 3 -0.67 -12.08 -11.75
C VAL A 3 -1.06 -12.05 -13.22
N ASP A 4 -0.77 -13.14 -13.92
CA ASP A 4 -1.23 -13.35 -15.28
C ASP A 4 -2.72 -13.69 -15.20
N LYS A 5 -3.55 -12.69 -15.28
CA LYS A 5 -4.99 -12.82 -15.50
C LYS A 5 -5.28 -12.80 -17.00
N GLY A 6 -4.52 -13.60 -17.76
CA GLY A 6 -4.77 -13.83 -19.18
C GLY A 6 -4.13 -12.84 -20.12
N GLY A 7 -3.13 -12.06 -19.68
CA GLY A 7 -2.39 -11.13 -20.55
C GLY A 7 -3.23 -10.00 -21.12
N GLU A 8 -4.33 -9.61 -20.47
CA GLU A 8 -5.18 -8.53 -20.92
C GLU A 8 -4.50 -7.16 -20.72
N GLU A 9 -4.41 -6.36 -21.79
CA GLU A 9 -3.83 -5.01 -21.75
C GLU A 9 -4.69 -4.08 -20.89
N LEU A 10 -4.06 -3.40 -19.92
CA LEU A 10 -4.73 -2.46 -19.02
C LEU A 10 -4.62 -1.00 -19.46
N LEU A 11 -3.70 -0.68 -20.36
CA LEU A 11 -3.52 0.68 -20.87
C LEU A 11 -4.81 1.19 -21.51
N GLY A 12 -5.18 2.42 -21.17
CA GLY A 12 -6.40 3.05 -21.68
C GLY A 12 -7.70 2.61 -21.04
N LYS A 13 -7.70 1.60 -20.17
CA LYS A 13 -8.91 1.21 -19.42
C LYS A 13 -9.15 2.15 -18.23
N ASN A 14 -10.42 2.45 -17.97
CA ASN A 14 -10.79 3.18 -16.77
C ASN A 14 -10.78 2.24 -15.52
N PRO A 15 -10.76 2.80 -14.28
CA PRO A 15 -10.70 2.00 -13.06
C PRO A 15 -11.82 0.95 -12.92
N ARG A 16 -13.01 1.24 -13.42
CA ARG A 16 -14.15 0.31 -13.38
C ARG A 16 -13.91 -0.89 -14.29
N GLN A 17 -13.46 -0.66 -15.51
CA GLN A 17 -13.10 -1.73 -16.45
C GLN A 17 -12.00 -2.64 -15.89
N ILE A 18 -10.98 -2.04 -15.24
CA ILE A 18 -9.90 -2.79 -14.57
C ILE A 18 -10.46 -3.63 -13.42
N HIS A 19 -11.38 -3.09 -12.64
CA HIS A 19 -12.05 -3.84 -11.57
C HIS A 19 -12.92 -4.98 -12.12
N ASP A 20 -13.65 -4.76 -13.22
CA ASP A 20 -14.58 -5.74 -13.80
C ASP A 20 -13.84 -6.98 -14.36
N ILE A 21 -12.58 -6.83 -14.78
CA ILE A 21 -11.70 -7.97 -15.15
C ILE A 21 -11.06 -8.65 -13.93
N GLY A 22 -11.45 -8.25 -12.71
CA GLY A 22 -11.08 -8.89 -11.45
C GLY A 22 -9.76 -8.40 -10.86
N VAL A 23 -9.23 -7.25 -11.28
CA VAL A 23 -8.10 -6.59 -10.64
C VAL A 23 -8.62 -5.66 -9.56
N SER A 24 -8.31 -5.97 -8.31
CA SER A 24 -8.63 -5.13 -7.15
C SER A 24 -7.35 -4.50 -6.61
N MET A 25 -7.32 -3.18 -6.47
CA MET A 25 -6.17 -2.44 -5.97
C MET A 25 -6.48 -1.80 -4.62
N ALA A 26 -5.58 -2.01 -3.66
CA ALA A 26 -5.50 -1.25 -2.43
C ALA A 26 -4.33 -0.27 -2.49
N PHE A 27 -4.49 0.90 -1.89
CA PHE A 27 -3.48 1.96 -1.92
C PHE A 27 -3.24 2.55 -0.53
N VAL A 28 -1.98 2.53 -0.12
CA VAL A 28 -1.49 3.16 1.11
C VAL A 28 -0.66 4.38 0.72
N PRO A 29 -1.24 5.60 0.74
CA PRO A 29 -0.54 6.83 0.41
C PRO A 29 0.41 7.28 1.51
N GLU A 30 1.35 8.17 1.16
CA GLU A 30 2.23 8.85 2.12
C GLU A 30 1.42 9.74 3.09
N ASP A 31 0.49 10.54 2.57
CA ASP A 31 -0.40 11.36 3.39
C ASP A 31 -1.55 10.50 3.96
N ARG A 32 -1.33 10.04 5.17
CA ARG A 32 -2.23 9.12 5.88
C ARG A 32 -3.59 9.71 6.16
N LEU A 33 -3.66 11.00 6.49
CA LEU A 33 -4.88 11.68 6.93
C LEU A 33 -5.50 12.59 5.88
N GLY A 34 -4.74 13.02 4.87
CA GLY A 34 -5.27 13.79 3.74
C GLY A 34 -5.81 12.90 2.62
N MET A 35 -5.19 11.74 2.39
CA MET A 35 -5.55 10.83 1.30
C MET A 35 -5.98 9.44 1.76
N GLY A 36 -5.45 8.97 2.88
CA GLY A 36 -5.67 7.61 3.36
C GLY A 36 -6.93 7.45 4.20
N LEU A 37 -6.98 8.10 5.34
CA LEU A 37 -8.05 8.01 6.35
C LEU A 37 -8.73 9.36 6.53
N VAL A 38 -9.98 9.33 6.96
CA VAL A 38 -10.69 10.55 7.41
C VAL A 38 -10.36 10.80 8.87
N GLY A 39 -9.51 11.78 9.14
CA GLY A 39 -8.94 12.05 10.46
C GLY A 39 -9.97 12.32 11.58
N SER A 40 -11.13 12.89 11.24
CA SER A 40 -12.21 13.17 12.19
C SER A 40 -13.07 11.94 12.55
N MET A 41 -12.97 10.86 11.79
CA MET A 41 -13.70 9.61 12.00
C MET A 41 -12.91 8.63 12.87
N GLY A 42 -13.60 7.76 13.59
CA GLY A 42 -13.00 6.63 14.30
C GLY A 42 -12.55 5.50 13.37
N MET A 43 -11.88 4.48 13.93
CA MET A 43 -11.46 3.30 13.16
C MET A 43 -12.64 2.62 12.49
N ALA A 44 -13.74 2.38 13.21
CA ALA A 44 -14.91 1.67 12.68
C ALA A 44 -15.53 2.39 11.46
N ASP A 45 -15.63 3.71 11.51
CA ASP A 45 -16.18 4.50 10.40
C ASP A 45 -15.20 4.54 9.22
N ASN A 46 -13.89 4.60 9.47
CA ASN A 46 -12.88 4.50 8.42
C ASN A 46 -12.87 3.13 7.72
N MET A 47 -13.11 2.02 8.46
CA MET A 47 -13.28 0.69 7.86
C MET A 47 -14.53 0.63 6.97
N MET A 48 -15.60 1.31 7.38
CA MET A 48 -16.85 1.35 6.63
C MET A 48 -16.72 2.04 5.26
N LEU A 49 -15.82 3.02 5.09
CA LEU A 49 -15.66 3.75 3.83
C LEU A 49 -15.38 2.84 2.62
N LYS A 50 -14.79 1.67 2.83
CA LYS A 50 -14.52 0.70 1.77
C LYS A 50 -15.66 -0.30 1.54
N THR A 51 -16.55 -0.48 2.53
CA THR A 51 -17.54 -1.57 2.53
C THR A 51 -19.00 -1.09 2.58
N TYR A 52 -19.26 0.21 2.60
CA TYR A 52 -20.59 0.78 2.78
C TYR A 52 -21.62 0.34 1.70
N ARG A 53 -21.16 -0.07 0.52
CA ARG A 53 -22.00 -0.57 -0.58
C ARG A 53 -22.25 -2.07 -0.57
N SER A 54 -21.58 -2.83 0.30
CA SER A 54 -21.72 -4.30 0.34
C SER A 54 -22.95 -4.80 1.08
N GLY A 55 -23.70 -3.91 1.74
CA GLY A 55 -24.97 -4.22 2.39
C GLY A 55 -26.10 -4.50 1.39
N ARG A 56 -27.02 -5.44 1.74
CA ARG A 56 -28.16 -5.83 0.89
C ARG A 56 -29.42 -5.02 1.13
N GLY A 57 -29.41 -3.99 1.99
CA GLY A 57 -30.60 -3.23 2.38
C GLY A 57 -30.44 -1.73 2.25
N PRO A 58 -31.53 -0.95 2.47
CA PRO A 58 -31.49 0.50 2.44
C PRO A 58 -30.77 1.11 3.67
N LEU A 59 -30.53 0.31 4.70
CA LEU A 59 -29.84 0.73 5.91
C LEU A 59 -28.38 0.27 5.91
N LEU A 60 -27.53 1.14 6.46
CA LEU A 60 -26.10 0.88 6.57
C LEU A 60 -25.82 -0.15 7.68
N ASP A 61 -25.25 -1.30 7.31
CA ASP A 61 -24.81 -2.29 8.29
C ASP A 61 -23.45 -1.88 8.90
N ARG A 62 -23.48 -1.51 10.19
CA ARG A 62 -22.29 -1.09 10.95
C ARG A 62 -21.58 -2.23 11.68
N LYS A 63 -22.14 -3.45 11.66
CA LYS A 63 -21.56 -4.58 12.39
C LYS A 63 -20.25 -5.07 11.79
N PRO A 64 -20.15 -5.35 10.46
CA PRO A 64 -18.91 -5.80 9.83
C PRO A 64 -17.75 -4.80 9.99
N PRO A 65 -17.92 -3.48 9.75
CA PRO A 65 -16.84 -2.51 9.95
C PRO A 65 -16.34 -2.42 11.41
N ARG A 66 -17.24 -2.56 12.38
CA ARG A 66 -16.85 -2.60 13.80
C ARG A 66 -16.03 -3.83 14.12
N GLN A 67 -16.46 -5.01 13.67
CA GLN A 67 -15.72 -6.26 13.84
C GLN A 67 -14.33 -6.19 13.19
N LEU A 68 -14.24 -5.58 12.00
CA LEU A 68 -12.96 -5.36 11.33
C LEU A 68 -12.06 -4.41 12.14
N ALA A 69 -12.61 -3.32 12.68
CA ALA A 69 -11.85 -2.38 13.49
C ALA A 69 -11.29 -3.03 14.76
N GLU A 70 -12.08 -3.85 15.47
CA GLU A 70 -11.59 -4.60 16.65
C GLU A 70 -10.52 -5.60 16.26
N ARG A 71 -10.70 -6.37 15.18
CA ARG A 71 -9.69 -7.30 14.68
C ARG A 71 -8.38 -6.59 14.33
N VAL A 72 -8.43 -5.51 13.56
CA VAL A 72 -7.22 -4.74 13.20
C VAL A 72 -6.55 -4.16 14.44
N LYS A 73 -7.34 -3.70 15.42
CA LYS A 73 -6.81 -3.20 16.69
C LYS A 73 -6.03 -4.29 17.43
N GLU A 74 -6.56 -5.50 17.51
CA GLU A 74 -5.94 -6.64 18.20
C GLU A 74 -4.73 -7.19 17.42
N GLU A 75 -4.89 -7.48 16.12
CA GLU A 75 -3.84 -8.10 15.30
C GLU A 75 -2.62 -7.21 15.10
N LEU A 76 -2.80 -5.89 15.02
CA LEU A 76 -1.73 -4.92 14.77
C LEU A 76 -1.31 -4.14 16.04
N ASP A 77 -1.82 -4.51 17.19
CA ASP A 77 -1.56 -3.80 18.46
C ASP A 77 -1.73 -2.29 18.30
N VAL A 78 -2.90 -1.88 17.82
CA VAL A 78 -3.28 -0.47 17.73
C VAL A 78 -3.87 -0.05 19.06
N LEU A 79 -3.39 1.05 19.64
CA LEU A 79 -3.74 1.50 20.99
C LEU A 79 -4.66 2.75 20.98
N PRO A 80 -5.90 2.67 20.48
CA PRO A 80 -6.88 3.72 20.67
C PRO A 80 -7.58 3.56 22.02
N PRO A 81 -8.03 4.63 22.67
CA PRO A 81 -8.92 4.54 23.83
C PRO A 81 -10.23 3.79 23.48
N SER A 82 -10.70 3.94 22.23
CA SER A 82 -11.88 3.28 21.67
C SER A 82 -11.77 3.22 20.14
N ILE A 83 -12.39 2.23 19.49
CA ILE A 83 -12.50 2.17 18.01
C ILE A 83 -13.27 3.36 17.41
N ASN A 84 -14.01 4.09 18.25
CA ASN A 84 -14.72 5.33 17.86
C ASN A 84 -13.86 6.58 18.04
N THR A 85 -12.67 6.48 18.65
CA THR A 85 -11.75 7.63 18.80
C THR A 85 -11.32 8.11 17.41
N PRO A 86 -11.46 9.44 17.10
CA PRO A 86 -10.98 10.01 15.86
C PRO A 86 -9.52 9.64 15.58
N VAL A 87 -9.24 9.09 14.40
CA VAL A 87 -7.90 8.55 14.08
C VAL A 87 -6.80 9.62 14.10
N ARG A 88 -7.13 10.89 13.91
CA ARG A 88 -6.19 12.01 14.07
C ARG A 88 -5.62 12.16 15.48
N ARG A 89 -6.22 11.51 16.49
CA ARG A 89 -5.73 11.52 17.89
C ARG A 89 -4.77 10.38 18.19
N LEU A 90 -4.55 9.49 17.24
CA LEU A 90 -3.61 8.39 17.37
C LEU A 90 -2.20 8.85 17.02
N SER A 91 -1.18 8.13 17.50
CA SER A 91 0.20 8.31 17.03
C SER A 91 0.32 7.99 15.55
N GLY A 92 1.33 8.54 14.87
CA GLY A 92 1.59 8.28 13.45
C GLY A 92 1.68 6.78 13.11
N GLY A 93 2.33 5.99 13.97
CA GLY A 93 2.43 4.54 13.83
C GLY A 93 1.07 3.85 13.92
N ASN A 94 0.23 4.24 14.88
CA ASN A 94 -1.12 3.69 15.01
C ASN A 94 -2.02 4.08 13.83
N VAL A 95 -1.92 5.32 13.33
CA VAL A 95 -2.63 5.75 12.10
C VAL A 95 -2.22 4.88 10.93
N GLN A 96 -0.92 4.59 10.76
CA GLN A 96 -0.41 3.76 9.69
C GLN A 96 -0.90 2.30 9.80
N LYS A 97 -0.87 1.72 10.98
CA LYS A 97 -1.41 0.37 11.24
C LYS A 97 -2.89 0.28 10.88
N VAL A 98 -3.70 1.29 11.25
CA VAL A 98 -5.13 1.35 10.88
C VAL A 98 -5.31 1.42 9.37
N LEU A 99 -4.52 2.26 8.68
CA LEU A 99 -4.60 2.42 7.22
C LEU A 99 -4.23 1.12 6.50
N VAL A 100 -3.07 0.56 6.82
CA VAL A 100 -2.58 -0.69 6.21
C VAL A 100 -3.53 -1.86 6.51
N GLY A 101 -4.00 -2.00 7.75
CA GLY A 101 -4.96 -3.03 8.14
C GLY A 101 -6.27 -2.93 7.36
N ARG A 102 -6.80 -1.71 7.15
CA ARG A 102 -7.98 -1.48 6.31
C ARG A 102 -7.77 -1.92 4.86
N GLU A 103 -6.65 -1.53 4.26
CA GLU A 103 -6.35 -1.82 2.86
C GLU A 103 -6.14 -3.33 2.63
N ILE A 104 -5.39 -3.99 3.51
CA ILE A 104 -5.15 -5.45 3.43
C ILE A 104 -6.45 -6.26 3.60
N ALA A 105 -7.35 -5.80 4.47
CA ALA A 105 -8.62 -6.47 4.71
C ALA A 105 -9.57 -6.52 3.50
N GLN A 106 -9.29 -5.75 2.45
CA GLN A 106 -10.01 -5.81 1.18
C GLN A 106 -9.61 -7.02 0.32
N ASN A 107 -8.61 -7.82 0.74
CA ASN A 107 -8.04 -8.92 -0.04
C ASN A 107 -7.70 -8.49 -1.47
N PRO A 108 -6.87 -7.44 -1.64
CA PRO A 108 -6.55 -6.91 -2.96
C PRO A 108 -5.70 -7.90 -3.76
N SER A 109 -5.80 -7.85 -5.10
CA SER A 109 -4.84 -8.53 -5.98
C SER A 109 -3.57 -7.70 -6.19
N VAL A 110 -3.65 -6.38 -6.02
CA VAL A 110 -2.52 -5.44 -6.06
C VAL A 110 -2.55 -4.55 -4.83
N LEU A 111 -1.46 -4.48 -4.09
CA LEU A 111 -1.25 -3.57 -2.97
C LEU A 111 -0.15 -2.58 -3.32
N MET A 112 -0.49 -1.33 -3.49
CA MET A 112 0.46 -0.25 -3.74
C MET A 112 0.69 0.56 -2.47
N THR A 113 1.94 0.82 -2.13
CA THR A 113 2.32 1.64 -0.98
C THR A 113 3.31 2.72 -1.40
N ALA A 114 3.06 3.95 -0.97
CA ALA A 114 3.97 5.07 -1.18
C ALA A 114 4.48 5.57 0.16
N TYR A 115 5.81 5.46 0.38
CA TYR A 115 6.49 5.92 1.60
C TYR A 115 5.84 5.42 2.90
N ALA A 116 5.41 4.15 2.91
CA ALA A 116 4.57 3.56 3.95
C ALA A 116 5.14 3.65 5.38
N VAL A 117 6.46 3.78 5.53
CA VAL A 117 7.14 3.82 6.84
C VAL A 117 7.76 5.17 7.19
N ARG A 118 7.62 6.16 6.32
CA ARG A 118 8.23 7.48 6.53
C ARG A 118 7.77 8.11 7.84
N GLY A 119 8.75 8.49 8.69
CA GLY A 119 8.49 9.13 9.98
C GLY A 119 7.89 8.20 11.05
N LEU A 120 8.05 6.88 10.90
CA LEU A 120 7.69 5.89 11.90
C LEU A 120 8.91 5.46 12.72
N ASP A 121 8.65 4.92 13.90
CA ASP A 121 9.67 4.22 14.68
C ASP A 121 10.04 2.88 14.05
N ILE A 122 11.19 2.35 14.42
CA ILE A 122 11.76 1.11 13.87
C ILE A 122 10.79 -0.07 14.03
N ASN A 123 10.21 -0.26 15.21
CA ASN A 123 9.32 -1.40 15.49
C ASN A 123 8.06 -1.35 14.63
N THR A 124 7.46 -0.17 14.49
CA THR A 124 6.30 0.03 13.62
C THR A 124 6.68 -0.19 12.15
N SER A 125 7.85 0.26 11.71
CA SER A 125 8.34 0.03 10.35
C SER A 125 8.46 -1.46 10.03
N TYR A 126 9.09 -2.25 10.90
CA TYR A 126 9.16 -3.70 10.74
C TYR A 126 7.80 -4.38 10.75
N THR A 127 6.85 -3.91 11.57
CA THR A 127 5.47 -4.40 11.53
C THR A 127 4.86 -4.22 10.14
N ILE A 128 5.03 -3.04 9.54
CA ILE A 128 4.52 -2.77 8.18
C ILE A 128 5.23 -3.64 7.14
N TYR A 129 6.56 -3.79 7.20
CA TYR A 129 7.31 -4.65 6.27
C TYR A 129 6.85 -6.10 6.34
N ASN A 130 6.64 -6.65 7.54
CA ASN A 130 6.13 -7.99 7.74
C ASN A 130 4.72 -8.17 7.14
N LEU A 131 3.86 -7.17 7.26
CA LEU A 131 2.53 -7.17 6.64
C LEU A 131 2.62 -7.20 5.11
N LEU A 132 3.49 -6.38 4.51
CA LEU A 132 3.70 -6.35 3.05
C LEU A 132 4.25 -7.69 2.55
N THR A 133 5.25 -8.24 3.24
CA THR A 133 5.82 -9.56 2.94
C THR A 133 4.77 -10.67 3.04
N ALA A 134 3.92 -10.64 4.08
CA ALA A 134 2.83 -11.59 4.23
C ALA A 134 1.81 -11.51 3.07
N GLN A 135 1.54 -10.31 2.53
CA GLN A 135 0.68 -10.17 1.34
C GLN A 135 1.35 -10.75 0.09
N LYS A 136 2.64 -10.47 -0.12
CA LYS A 136 3.44 -11.04 -1.19
C LYS A 136 3.42 -12.59 -1.16
N LEU A 137 3.60 -13.20 0.00
CA LEU A 137 3.54 -14.65 0.19
C LEU A 137 2.15 -15.24 -0.10
N LYS A 138 1.09 -14.46 0.03
CA LYS A 138 -0.28 -14.83 -0.37
C LYS A 138 -0.53 -14.67 -1.87
N GLY A 139 0.46 -14.22 -2.65
CA GLY A 139 0.35 -14.01 -4.09
C GLY A 139 -0.20 -12.63 -4.49
N VAL A 140 -0.31 -11.68 -3.56
CA VAL A 140 -0.66 -10.30 -3.87
C VAL A 140 0.54 -9.63 -4.56
N ALA A 141 0.30 -8.92 -5.66
CA ALA A 141 1.33 -8.09 -6.28
C ALA A 141 1.54 -6.83 -5.43
N VAL A 142 2.71 -6.73 -4.76
CA VAL A 142 3.03 -5.58 -3.91
C VAL A 142 3.92 -4.61 -4.68
N ILE A 143 3.47 -3.36 -4.82
CA ILE A 143 4.24 -2.25 -5.38
C ILE A 143 4.65 -1.34 -4.21
N TYR A 144 5.95 -1.31 -3.92
CA TYR A 144 6.51 -0.45 -2.88
C TYR A 144 7.24 0.74 -3.50
N VAL A 145 6.79 1.94 -3.20
CA VAL A 145 7.47 3.19 -3.61
C VAL A 145 8.20 3.77 -2.40
N GLY A 146 9.52 3.95 -2.54
CA GLY A 146 10.37 4.47 -1.48
C GLY A 146 11.74 4.88 -2.01
N GLU A 147 12.55 5.51 -1.15
CA GLU A 147 13.90 5.99 -1.46
C GLU A 147 15.00 5.32 -0.62
N ASP A 148 14.61 4.56 0.40
CA ASP A 148 15.55 3.85 1.26
C ASP A 148 16.03 2.56 0.57
N LEU A 149 17.30 2.57 0.13
CA LEU A 149 17.89 1.46 -0.62
C LEU A 149 17.98 0.17 0.19
N ASP A 150 18.23 0.26 1.50
CA ASP A 150 18.33 -0.93 2.35
C ASP A 150 16.98 -1.66 2.41
N VAL A 151 15.90 -0.90 2.56
CA VAL A 151 14.54 -1.41 2.54
C VAL A 151 14.16 -1.99 1.18
N LEU A 152 14.50 -1.30 0.08
CA LEU A 152 14.20 -1.77 -1.26
C LEU A 152 14.90 -3.10 -1.58
N LEU A 153 16.18 -3.23 -1.21
CA LEU A 153 16.97 -4.45 -1.41
C LEU A 153 16.48 -5.62 -0.54
N GLU A 154 15.96 -5.33 0.65
CA GLU A 154 15.42 -6.36 1.55
C GLU A 154 14.04 -6.88 1.10
N LEU A 155 13.15 -5.98 0.66
CA LEU A 155 11.74 -6.32 0.43
C LEU A 155 11.42 -6.69 -1.03
N CYS A 156 12.11 -6.07 -2.00
CA CYS A 156 11.70 -6.11 -3.40
C CYS A 156 12.40 -7.21 -4.19
N ASP A 157 11.65 -7.98 -4.97
CA ASP A 157 12.21 -8.93 -5.94
C ASP A 157 12.76 -8.22 -7.18
N ARG A 158 12.17 -7.09 -7.56
CA ARG A 158 12.57 -6.25 -8.70
C ARG A 158 12.50 -4.80 -8.30
N ILE A 159 13.50 -4.02 -8.70
CA ILE A 159 13.57 -2.59 -8.42
C ILE A 159 13.57 -1.84 -9.77
N LEU A 160 12.55 -1.01 -9.98
CA LEU A 160 12.48 -0.07 -11.08
C LEU A 160 12.95 1.28 -10.58
N VAL A 161 13.96 1.85 -11.23
CA VAL A 161 14.55 3.14 -10.85
C VAL A 161 14.08 4.23 -11.81
N LEU A 162 13.55 5.32 -11.24
CA LEU A 162 13.14 6.52 -11.96
C LEU A 162 14.13 7.66 -11.70
N CYS A 163 14.59 8.32 -12.74
CA CYS A 163 15.41 9.50 -12.64
C CYS A 163 15.00 10.53 -13.72
N GLY A 164 14.78 11.79 -13.34
CA GLY A 164 14.39 12.84 -14.28
C GLY A 164 13.08 12.58 -15.03
N GLY A 165 12.14 11.83 -14.44
CA GLY A 165 10.86 11.47 -15.07
C GLY A 165 10.93 10.30 -16.05
N GLN A 166 12.09 9.64 -16.16
CA GLN A 166 12.31 8.50 -17.06
C GLN A 166 12.72 7.25 -16.28
N VAL A 167 12.50 6.07 -16.85
CA VAL A 167 13.01 4.82 -16.32
C VAL A 167 14.50 4.73 -16.59
N SER A 168 15.30 4.82 -15.52
CA SER A 168 16.76 4.73 -15.61
C SER A 168 17.25 3.27 -15.67
N GLY A 169 16.49 2.34 -15.10
CA GLY A 169 16.80 0.91 -15.15
C GLY A 169 15.80 0.07 -14.36
N ILE A 170 15.86 -1.24 -14.61
CA ILE A 170 15.14 -2.26 -13.84
C ILE A 170 16.16 -3.32 -13.48
N VAL A 171 16.31 -3.60 -12.18
CA VAL A 171 17.28 -4.57 -11.65
C VAL A 171 16.59 -5.64 -10.82
N ASP A 172 17.24 -6.80 -10.69
CA ASP A 172 16.81 -7.85 -9.78
C ASP A 172 17.25 -7.50 -8.35
N GLY A 173 16.27 -7.32 -7.45
CA GLY A 173 16.52 -6.90 -6.07
C GLY A 173 17.33 -7.92 -5.25
N ARG A 174 17.42 -9.18 -5.70
CA ARG A 174 18.15 -10.25 -5.00
C ARG A 174 19.64 -10.30 -5.37
N THR A 175 20.03 -9.74 -6.51
CA THR A 175 21.39 -9.84 -7.07
C THR A 175 22.08 -8.51 -7.22
N THR A 176 21.32 -7.41 -7.29
CA THR A 176 21.84 -6.03 -7.42
C THR A 176 22.50 -5.54 -6.13
N THR A 177 23.31 -4.50 -6.24
CA THR A 177 23.95 -3.84 -5.11
C THR A 177 23.39 -2.45 -4.87
N LYS A 178 23.64 -1.91 -3.67
CA LYS A 178 23.25 -0.55 -3.29
C LYS A 178 23.90 0.49 -4.20
N GLU A 179 25.16 0.24 -4.58
CA GLU A 179 25.93 1.10 -5.48
C GLU A 179 25.32 1.13 -6.88
N GLU A 180 24.91 -0.02 -7.41
CA GLU A 180 24.30 -0.12 -8.74
C GLU A 180 22.96 0.64 -8.80
N VAL A 181 22.08 0.43 -7.80
CA VAL A 181 20.82 1.17 -7.69
C VAL A 181 21.07 2.66 -7.53
N GLY A 182 22.03 3.05 -6.67
CA GLY A 182 22.42 4.44 -6.46
C GLY A 182 22.92 5.13 -7.74
N LEU A 183 23.72 4.43 -8.57
CA LEU A 183 24.14 4.93 -9.86
C LEU A 183 22.96 5.18 -10.81
N LEU A 184 21.99 4.26 -10.83
CA LEU A 184 20.78 4.42 -11.64
C LEU A 184 19.93 5.62 -11.18
N MET A 185 19.87 5.90 -9.88
CA MET A 185 19.13 7.05 -9.33
C MET A 185 19.72 8.41 -9.74
N THR A 186 21.00 8.46 -10.12
CA THR A 186 21.69 9.69 -10.52
C THR A 186 21.93 9.78 -12.02
N ARG A 187 21.65 8.72 -12.77
CA ARG A 187 21.92 8.63 -14.19
C ARG A 187 20.81 9.29 -14.98
N PHE A 188 21.06 10.53 -15.47
CA PHE A 188 20.20 11.14 -16.47
C PHE A 188 20.26 10.34 -17.78
N VAL A 189 19.15 9.76 -18.18
CA VAL A 189 18.99 9.18 -19.50
C VAL A 189 18.93 10.37 -20.48
N LYS A 190 20.04 10.66 -21.19
CA LYS A 190 20.01 11.60 -22.29
C LYS A 190 19.08 11.03 -23.36
N GLU A 191 18.06 11.76 -23.74
CA GLU A 191 17.28 11.44 -24.93
C GLU A 191 18.27 11.24 -26.09
N ALA A 192 18.27 10.05 -26.68
CA ALA A 192 18.86 9.86 -27.99
C ALA A 192 18.03 10.74 -28.93
N LYS A 193 18.51 11.96 -29.24
CA LYS A 193 18.02 12.72 -30.37
C LYS A 193 18.27 11.83 -31.57
N GLU A 194 17.19 11.28 -32.12
CA GLU A 194 17.22 10.65 -33.43
C GLU A 194 17.77 11.66 -34.42
N ALA A 195 18.87 11.25 -35.09
CA ALA A 195 19.45 11.93 -36.21
C ALA A 195 18.63 11.58 -37.46
#